data_ff3f8fc5047dec2e63744dd37e1853b7
#
_entry.id   ff3f8fc5047dec2e63744dd37e1853b7
#
_cell.length_a   1.000
_cell.length_b   1.000
_cell.length_c   1.000
_cell.angle_alpha   90.00
_cell.angle_beta   90.00
_cell.angle_gamma   90.00
#
_symmetry.space_group_name_H-M   'P 1'
#
loop_
_entity.id
_entity.type
_entity.pdbx_description
1 polymer ?
#
loop_
_entity_poly.entity_id
_entity_poly.type
_entity_poly.pdbx_seq_one_letter_code
_entity_poly.pdbx_strand_id
1 'polypeptide(L)'
;MENFNFKINYDECLTNVACSILKYFDCTYYHKTLNILDIILSEKKPKNVVLILFDGLGSRLLDKVLDKDSFFLKHRIAEITSIFPSTTTASTFSVQTGLNPCEHGWLGWSNYIKPIDTIIQLFWDVEKGKNSKDEKNEEFIKIKKEYLSPKNLVDFIKEKGDEAYTISPYLENAVKYTDLNNMFEKIKEKLEIKNDKKKFLYVYNSEPDSSMHRWGSDSEQAKQKILERNDKLKEFYDKNQDKDTMIIIVADHGHLNSDYIKIKDYPDIEAYLDKDIYIESRCPMFKIVPGKEEIFKNTFEAYFGDYFYLLSKEDILQKQIFGDVKYKENELFRSSLGDFMAINKGNNNKAFLGFNDFPLASIHGGNADVEVYIPLIVLTK
;
A
#
# COMPACT_ATOMS: atom_id res chain seq x y z
N MET A 1 20.03 10.47 16.72
CA MET A 1 19.23 9.22 16.64
C MET A 1 20.14 8.10 16.14
N GLU A 2 20.99 7.61 17.01
CA GLU A 2 21.76 6.39 16.77
C GLU A 2 20.77 5.23 16.77
N ASN A 3 20.81 4.40 15.70
CA ASN A 3 19.98 3.18 15.50
C ASN A 3 18.54 3.33 14.95
N PHE A 4 18.23 4.35 14.15
CA PHE A 4 16.98 4.33 13.41
C PHE A 4 17.00 3.19 12.36
N ASN A 5 16.27 2.12 12.62
CA ASN A 5 16.17 0.96 11.73
C ASN A 5 14.92 1.07 10.85
N PHE A 6 15.09 1.64 9.67
CA PHE A 6 14.05 1.74 8.66
C PHE A 6 14.16 0.57 7.68
N LYS A 7 13.09 -0.18 7.50
CA LYS A 7 13.14 -1.47 6.79
C LYS A 7 12.76 -1.40 5.32
N ILE A 8 12.13 -0.30 4.90
CA ILE A 8 11.78 -0.14 3.48
C ILE A 8 13.03 0.02 2.63
N ASN A 9 13.12 -0.78 1.59
CA ASN A 9 14.15 -0.70 0.57
C ASN A 9 13.54 -0.16 -0.73
N TYR A 10 13.65 1.13 -0.97
CA TYR A 10 13.13 1.77 -2.18
C TYR A 10 13.84 1.35 -3.48
N ASP A 11 14.87 0.52 -3.41
CA ASP A 11 15.51 -0.11 -4.57
C ASP A 11 14.92 -1.50 -4.89
N GLU A 12 14.15 -2.10 -3.96
CA GLU A 12 13.52 -3.42 -4.11
C GLU A 12 12.13 -3.43 -3.45
N CYS A 13 11.21 -2.64 -3.97
CA CYS A 13 9.86 -2.45 -3.44
C CYS A 13 8.77 -2.48 -4.53
N LEU A 14 7.54 -2.20 -4.15
CA LEU A 14 6.39 -2.16 -5.07
C LEU A 14 6.56 -1.16 -6.23
N THR A 15 7.15 0.00 -5.99
CA THR A 15 7.45 0.99 -7.05
C THR A 15 8.30 0.36 -8.14
N ASN A 16 9.27 -0.48 -7.77
CA ASN A 16 10.18 -1.13 -8.72
C ASN A 16 9.50 -2.25 -9.52
N VAL A 17 8.50 -2.94 -8.96
CA VAL A 17 7.64 -3.88 -9.71
C VAL A 17 6.92 -3.15 -10.84
N ALA A 18 6.28 -2.02 -10.52
CA ALA A 18 5.61 -1.17 -11.50
C ALA A 18 6.57 -0.69 -12.60
N CYS A 19 7.76 -0.22 -12.22
CA CYS A 19 8.78 0.23 -13.16
C CYS A 19 9.27 -0.89 -14.09
N SER A 20 9.41 -2.13 -13.60
CA SER A 20 9.74 -3.30 -14.45
C SER A 20 8.64 -3.59 -15.48
N ILE A 21 7.37 -3.47 -15.09
CA ILE A 21 6.24 -3.64 -16.01
C ILE A 21 6.21 -2.51 -17.04
N LEU A 22 6.34 -1.25 -16.64
CA LEU A 22 6.43 -0.11 -17.56
C LEU A 22 7.57 -0.28 -18.58
N LYS A 23 8.76 -0.68 -18.13
CA LYS A 23 9.91 -0.99 -18.98
C LYS A 23 9.58 -2.07 -20.01
N TYR A 24 8.91 -3.16 -19.58
CA TYR A 24 8.55 -4.26 -20.47
C TYR A 24 7.56 -3.84 -21.58
N PHE A 25 6.70 -2.87 -21.30
CA PHE A 25 5.75 -2.28 -22.26
C PHE A 25 6.33 -1.05 -22.99
N ASP A 26 7.64 -0.82 -22.94
CA ASP A 26 8.32 0.32 -23.56
C ASP A 26 7.76 1.69 -23.16
N CYS A 27 7.20 1.78 -21.94
CA CYS A 27 6.68 3.00 -21.34
C CYS A 27 7.75 3.74 -20.54
N THR A 28 7.52 5.03 -20.30
CA THR A 28 8.38 5.84 -19.42
C THR A 28 8.24 5.39 -17.98
N TYR A 29 9.35 5.24 -17.27
CA TYR A 29 9.45 4.99 -15.85
C TYR A 29 10.57 5.84 -15.24
N TYR A 30 10.55 6.04 -13.91
CA TYR A 30 11.45 7.01 -13.26
C TYR A 30 12.35 6.37 -12.20
N HIS A 31 11.89 5.34 -11.51
CA HIS A 31 12.65 4.63 -10.49
C HIS A 31 13.35 3.40 -11.06
N LYS A 32 14.24 2.80 -10.26
CA LYS A 32 14.87 1.52 -10.60
C LYS A 32 13.83 0.44 -10.88
N THR A 33 14.21 -0.53 -11.69
CA THR A 33 13.43 -1.74 -11.95
C THR A 33 13.94 -2.89 -11.10
N LEU A 34 13.15 -3.93 -10.88
CA LEU A 34 13.57 -5.17 -10.22
C LEU A 34 14.31 -6.06 -11.21
N ASN A 35 15.62 -6.22 -11.02
CA ASN A 35 16.46 -7.01 -11.93
C ASN A 35 15.94 -8.45 -12.13
N ILE A 36 15.51 -9.12 -11.06
CA ILE A 36 14.94 -10.48 -11.14
C ILE A 36 13.70 -10.54 -12.03
N LEU A 37 12.82 -9.55 -11.93
CA LEU A 37 11.60 -9.48 -12.74
C LEU A 37 11.91 -9.11 -14.20
N ASP A 38 12.84 -8.19 -14.42
CA ASP A 38 13.31 -7.80 -15.74
C ASP A 38 13.89 -8.98 -16.53
N ILE A 39 14.71 -9.82 -15.86
CA ILE A 39 15.28 -11.03 -16.47
C ILE A 39 14.15 -11.96 -16.93
N ILE A 40 13.22 -12.29 -16.04
CA ILE A 40 12.12 -13.21 -16.35
C ILE A 40 11.24 -12.66 -17.48
N LEU A 41 10.87 -11.37 -17.46
CA LEU A 41 10.09 -10.72 -18.50
C LEU A 41 10.82 -10.74 -19.86
N SER A 42 12.14 -10.51 -19.87
CA SER A 42 12.95 -10.49 -21.09
C SER A 42 13.16 -11.88 -21.70
N GLU A 43 13.29 -12.91 -20.87
CA GLU A 43 13.46 -14.31 -21.31
C GLU A 43 12.15 -14.92 -21.82
N LYS A 44 11.08 -14.73 -21.06
CA LYS A 44 9.76 -15.34 -21.36
C LYS A 44 8.97 -14.57 -22.41
N LYS A 45 9.15 -13.27 -22.51
CA LYS A 45 8.48 -12.36 -23.46
C LYS A 45 6.97 -12.58 -23.53
N PRO A 46 6.26 -12.56 -22.40
CA PRO A 46 4.82 -12.87 -22.36
C PRO A 46 4.03 -11.85 -23.18
N LYS A 47 3.05 -12.29 -23.95
CA LYS A 47 2.10 -11.40 -24.63
C LYS A 47 1.14 -10.73 -23.62
N ASN A 48 0.82 -11.46 -22.55
CA ASN A 48 -0.08 -10.99 -21.50
C ASN A 48 0.65 -10.95 -20.16
N VAL A 49 0.56 -9.83 -19.46
CA VAL A 49 1.06 -9.66 -18.08
C VAL A 49 -0.13 -9.34 -17.18
N VAL A 50 -0.35 -10.17 -16.17
CA VAL A 50 -1.39 -9.99 -15.15
C VAL A 50 -0.70 -9.69 -13.84
N LEU A 51 -0.89 -8.50 -13.28
CA LEU A 51 -0.45 -8.13 -11.95
C LEU A 51 -1.63 -8.24 -10.99
N ILE A 52 -1.59 -9.21 -10.07
CA ILE A 52 -2.59 -9.40 -9.02
C ILE A 52 -2.02 -8.88 -7.71
N LEU A 53 -2.72 -7.93 -7.11
CA LEU A 53 -2.46 -7.47 -5.75
C LEU A 53 -3.51 -8.07 -4.83
N PHE A 54 -3.08 -8.94 -3.91
CA PHE A 54 -3.88 -9.40 -2.78
C PHE A 54 -3.56 -8.55 -1.55
N ASP A 55 -4.52 -7.74 -1.13
CA ASP A 55 -4.39 -6.80 -0.03
C ASP A 55 -4.08 -7.51 1.29
N GLY A 56 -3.04 -7.05 1.98
CA GLY A 56 -2.63 -7.57 3.27
C GLY A 56 -1.89 -8.93 3.22
N LEU A 57 -1.58 -9.48 2.05
CA LEU A 57 -0.98 -10.82 1.89
C LEU A 57 0.55 -10.80 2.13
N GLY A 58 1.01 -10.28 3.27
CA GLY A 58 2.43 -10.17 3.60
C GLY A 58 3.18 -11.52 3.65
N SER A 59 4.49 -11.49 3.38
CA SER A 59 5.34 -12.69 3.34
C SER A 59 5.31 -13.50 4.64
N ARG A 60 5.36 -12.82 5.78
CA ARG A 60 5.37 -13.50 7.10
C ARG A 60 4.06 -14.20 7.40
N LEU A 61 2.93 -13.70 6.87
CA LEU A 61 1.64 -14.38 6.95
C LEU A 61 1.60 -15.62 6.09
N LEU A 62 2.12 -15.55 4.87
CA LEU A 62 2.23 -16.73 4.00
C LEU A 62 3.07 -17.83 4.65
N ASP A 63 4.23 -17.49 5.20
CA ASP A 63 5.13 -18.44 5.87
C ASP A 63 4.49 -19.07 7.13
N LYS A 64 3.61 -18.36 7.81
CA LYS A 64 2.89 -18.82 8.99
C LYS A 64 1.71 -19.74 8.67
N VAL A 65 1.00 -19.46 7.58
CA VAL A 65 -0.29 -20.10 7.26
C VAL A 65 -0.13 -21.27 6.28
N LEU A 66 0.80 -21.16 5.35
CA LEU A 66 0.93 -22.10 4.24
C LEU A 66 2.02 -23.14 4.48
N ASP A 67 1.78 -24.38 4.08
CA ASP A 67 2.81 -25.39 4.01
C ASP A 67 3.86 -25.02 2.96
N LYS A 68 5.13 -25.44 3.19
CA LYS A 68 6.26 -25.15 2.30
C LYS A 68 6.02 -25.60 0.84
N ASP A 69 5.20 -26.63 0.66
CA ASP A 69 4.82 -27.18 -0.64
C ASP A 69 3.61 -26.51 -1.28
N SER A 70 3.02 -25.48 -0.67
CA SER A 70 1.90 -24.74 -1.19
C SER A 70 2.23 -24.04 -2.52
N PHE A 71 1.21 -23.76 -3.30
CA PHE A 71 1.38 -23.17 -4.63
C PHE A 71 2.06 -21.79 -4.57
N PHE A 72 1.64 -20.91 -3.67
CA PHE A 72 2.26 -19.59 -3.53
C PHE A 72 3.75 -19.69 -3.15
N LEU A 73 4.09 -20.50 -2.13
CA LEU A 73 5.48 -20.59 -1.65
C LEU A 73 6.41 -21.23 -2.68
N LYS A 74 5.94 -22.22 -3.46
CA LYS A 74 6.72 -22.81 -4.57
C LYS A 74 7.07 -21.84 -5.69
N HIS A 75 6.22 -20.82 -5.90
CA HIS A 75 6.39 -19.85 -6.97
C HIS A 75 6.85 -18.47 -6.47
N ARG A 76 7.10 -18.32 -5.18
CA ARG A 76 7.70 -17.11 -4.63
C ARG A 76 9.17 -17.03 -5.04
N ILE A 77 9.49 -16.09 -5.91
CA ILE A 77 10.84 -15.89 -6.46
C ILE A 77 11.69 -14.94 -5.63
N ALA A 78 11.07 -14.05 -4.87
CA ALA A 78 11.74 -13.10 -3.98
C ALA A 78 10.79 -12.64 -2.86
N GLU A 79 11.40 -12.07 -1.84
CA GLU A 79 10.73 -11.21 -0.86
C GLU A 79 11.24 -9.79 -1.11
N ILE A 80 10.33 -8.85 -1.27
CA ILE A 80 10.59 -7.42 -1.48
C ILE A 80 9.94 -6.61 -0.36
N THR A 81 10.16 -5.32 -0.33
CA THR A 81 9.43 -4.47 0.62
C THR A 81 8.18 -3.85 0.00
N SER A 82 7.20 -3.58 0.85
CA SER A 82 6.18 -2.56 0.59
C SER A 82 6.87 -1.21 0.39
N ILE A 83 6.08 -0.14 0.38
CA ILE A 83 6.56 1.24 0.52
C ILE A 83 6.20 1.76 1.90
N PHE A 84 6.65 2.96 2.28
CA PHE A 84 6.25 3.56 3.55
C PHE A 84 5.26 4.72 3.35
N PRO A 85 4.19 4.73 4.18
CA PRO A 85 3.72 3.68 5.10
C PRO A 85 3.31 2.40 4.36
N SER A 86 3.46 1.25 5.02
CA SER A 86 3.01 -0.05 4.49
C SER A 86 1.48 -0.17 4.61
N THR A 87 0.78 0.59 3.78
CA THR A 87 -0.67 0.77 3.82
C THR A 87 -1.28 0.78 2.41
N THR A 88 -2.52 0.31 2.30
CA THR A 88 -3.24 0.16 1.03
C THR A 88 -3.22 1.44 0.20
N THR A 89 -3.48 2.60 0.79
CA THR A 89 -3.53 3.88 0.06
C THR A 89 -2.22 4.20 -0.64
N ALA A 90 -1.11 4.25 0.10
CA ALA A 90 0.18 4.60 -0.45
C ALA A 90 0.73 3.50 -1.38
N SER A 91 0.63 2.23 -0.97
CA SER A 91 1.19 1.08 -1.70
C SER A 91 0.48 0.81 -3.03
N THR A 92 -0.87 0.88 -3.04
CA THR A 92 -1.62 0.66 -4.29
C THR A 92 -1.35 1.76 -5.31
N PHE A 93 -1.18 3.03 -4.86
CA PHE A 93 -0.80 4.11 -5.76
C PHE A 93 0.63 3.94 -6.28
N SER A 94 1.58 3.54 -5.43
CA SER A 94 2.95 3.27 -5.89
C SER A 94 3.02 2.17 -6.94
N VAL A 95 2.32 1.03 -6.74
CA VAL A 95 2.32 -0.06 -7.72
C VAL A 95 1.52 0.27 -8.98
N GLN A 96 0.54 1.17 -8.92
CA GLN A 96 -0.24 1.59 -10.08
C GLN A 96 0.45 2.68 -10.90
N THR A 97 1.36 3.46 -10.31
CA THR A 97 1.97 4.62 -10.96
C THR A 97 3.46 4.47 -11.24
N GLY A 98 4.15 3.61 -10.51
CA GLY A 98 5.62 3.55 -10.51
C GLY A 98 6.28 4.77 -9.85
N LEU A 99 5.56 5.46 -8.97
CA LEU A 99 6.01 6.63 -8.22
C LEU A 99 6.08 6.32 -6.72
N ASN A 100 6.92 7.06 -6.00
CA ASN A 100 6.98 6.99 -4.55
C ASN A 100 5.90 7.89 -3.89
N PRO A 101 5.55 7.69 -2.62
CA PRO A 101 4.53 8.48 -1.92
C PRO A 101 4.78 9.99 -1.94
N CYS A 102 6.04 10.45 -1.85
CA CYS A 102 6.38 11.87 -1.97
C CYS A 102 6.07 12.46 -3.35
N GLU A 103 5.92 11.63 -4.38
CA GLU A 103 5.64 12.04 -5.76
C GLU A 103 4.16 11.94 -6.12
N HIS A 104 3.46 10.88 -5.69
CA HIS A 104 2.02 10.75 -5.97
C HIS A 104 1.12 11.40 -4.92
N GLY A 105 1.64 11.74 -3.73
CA GLY A 105 0.95 12.51 -2.69
C GLY A 105 -0.03 11.71 -1.80
N TRP A 106 -0.20 10.41 -2.02
CA TRP A 106 -1.00 9.54 -1.17
C TRP A 106 -0.13 8.97 -0.05
N LEU A 107 -0.14 9.63 1.13
CA LEU A 107 0.81 9.35 2.21
C LEU A 107 0.30 8.35 3.23
N GLY A 108 -1.00 8.05 3.26
CA GLY A 108 -1.63 7.12 4.20
C GLY A 108 -3.14 7.12 4.05
N TRP A 109 -3.85 6.45 4.95
CA TRP A 109 -5.30 6.38 4.95
C TRP A 109 -5.94 7.76 5.04
N SER A 110 -5.38 8.64 5.89
CA SER A 110 -5.81 10.02 6.02
C SER A 110 -4.66 11.00 5.85
N ASN A 111 -4.87 12.06 5.08
CA ASN A 111 -3.89 13.12 4.88
C ASN A 111 -4.44 14.46 5.35
N TYR A 112 -3.57 15.30 5.90
CA TYR A 112 -3.87 16.71 6.08
C TYR A 112 -3.75 17.45 4.74
N ILE A 113 -4.82 18.12 4.34
CA ILE A 113 -4.93 18.86 3.08
C ILE A 113 -4.92 20.36 3.39
N LYS A 114 -3.74 20.94 3.33
CA LYS A 114 -3.51 22.34 3.75
C LYS A 114 -4.43 23.36 3.06
N PRO A 115 -4.73 23.30 1.75
CA PRO A 115 -5.60 24.28 1.09
C PRO A 115 -7.01 24.40 1.71
N ILE A 116 -7.51 23.35 2.33
CA ILE A 116 -8.82 23.33 3.02
C ILE A 116 -8.70 23.14 4.53
N ASP A 117 -7.48 23.18 5.07
CA ASP A 117 -7.14 23.01 6.50
C ASP A 117 -7.82 21.82 7.19
N THR A 118 -7.95 20.69 6.49
CA THR A 118 -8.76 19.55 6.93
C THR A 118 -8.00 18.24 6.74
N ILE A 119 -8.24 17.26 7.63
CA ILE A 119 -7.74 15.88 7.48
C ILE A 119 -8.80 15.08 6.72
N ILE A 120 -8.41 14.48 5.60
CA ILE A 120 -9.29 13.74 4.68
C ILE A 120 -8.90 12.26 4.65
N GLN A 121 -9.88 11.37 4.71
CA GLN A 121 -9.77 9.95 4.37
C GLN A 121 -9.81 9.81 2.85
N LEU A 122 -8.65 9.54 2.25
CA LEU A 122 -8.42 9.74 0.81
C LEU A 122 -9.27 8.86 -0.11
N PHE A 123 -9.53 7.59 0.27
CA PHE A 123 -10.34 6.69 -0.56
C PHE A 123 -11.82 7.04 -0.55
N TRP A 124 -12.31 7.61 0.54
CA TRP A 124 -13.74 7.91 0.70
C TRP A 124 -14.10 9.35 0.33
N ASP A 125 -13.11 10.22 0.16
CA ASP A 125 -13.29 11.65 -0.09
C ASP A 125 -14.04 12.36 1.03
N VAL A 126 -13.90 11.89 2.28
CA VAL A 126 -14.59 12.44 3.45
C VAL A 126 -13.60 12.91 4.52
N GLU A 127 -14.03 13.83 5.35
CA GLU A 127 -13.24 14.29 6.49
C GLU A 127 -13.00 13.16 7.50
N LYS A 128 -11.87 13.18 8.18
CA LYS A 128 -11.58 12.21 9.24
C LYS A 128 -12.66 12.26 10.32
N GLY A 129 -13.09 11.09 10.78
CA GLY A 129 -14.20 10.92 11.71
C GLY A 129 -15.57 10.71 11.05
N LYS A 130 -15.66 10.90 9.73
CA LYS A 130 -16.84 10.52 8.92
C LYS A 130 -16.64 9.13 8.31
N ASN A 131 -17.70 8.51 7.85
CA ASN A 131 -17.66 7.19 7.19
C ASN A 131 -17.91 7.32 5.67
N SER A 132 -17.69 6.24 4.92
CA SER A 132 -17.79 6.22 3.46
C SER A 132 -19.18 6.56 2.87
N LYS A 133 -20.22 6.62 3.70
CA LYS A 133 -21.60 6.96 3.31
C LYS A 133 -21.94 8.42 3.59
N ASP A 134 -21.06 9.14 4.31
CA ASP A 134 -21.25 10.54 4.60
C ASP A 134 -21.03 11.40 3.35
N GLU A 135 -21.45 12.65 3.44
CA GLU A 135 -21.27 13.62 2.35
C GLU A 135 -19.77 13.81 2.04
N LYS A 136 -19.43 13.68 0.78
CA LYS A 136 -18.06 13.85 0.29
C LYS A 136 -17.63 15.32 0.36
N ASN A 137 -16.36 15.56 0.59
CA ASN A 137 -15.79 16.89 0.58
C ASN A 137 -15.53 17.34 -0.88
N GLU A 138 -16.42 18.20 -1.41
CA GLU A 138 -16.39 18.67 -2.81
C GLU A 138 -15.13 19.49 -3.15
N GLU A 139 -14.56 20.21 -2.18
CA GLU A 139 -13.30 20.95 -2.39
C GLU A 139 -12.14 20.00 -2.50
N PHE A 140 -12.11 18.96 -1.65
CA PHE A 140 -11.09 17.93 -1.75
C PHE A 140 -11.17 17.17 -3.08
N ILE A 141 -12.35 16.85 -3.59
CA ILE A 141 -12.50 16.16 -4.90
C ILE A 141 -11.82 16.96 -6.01
N LYS A 142 -11.91 18.30 -6.00
CA LYS A 142 -11.22 19.17 -6.97
C LYS A 142 -9.71 19.10 -6.80
N ILE A 143 -9.23 19.21 -5.55
CA ILE A 143 -7.81 19.10 -5.20
C ILE A 143 -7.25 17.73 -5.59
N LYS A 144 -7.98 16.66 -5.29
CA LYS A 144 -7.61 15.29 -5.65
C LYS A 144 -7.41 15.11 -7.14
N LYS A 145 -8.34 15.65 -7.95
CA LYS A 145 -8.24 15.58 -9.40
C LYS A 145 -7.02 16.33 -9.96
N GLU A 146 -6.65 17.45 -9.35
CA GLU A 146 -5.55 18.30 -9.80
C GLU A 146 -4.19 17.80 -9.34
N TYR A 147 -4.06 17.36 -8.08
CA TYR A 147 -2.76 17.09 -7.45
C TYR A 147 -2.52 15.63 -7.07
N LEU A 148 -3.56 14.81 -6.90
CA LEU A 148 -3.47 13.45 -6.35
C LEU A 148 -3.93 12.37 -7.35
N SER A 149 -3.96 12.68 -8.64
CA SER A 149 -4.41 11.77 -9.71
C SER A 149 -3.34 11.63 -10.80
N PRO A 150 -2.14 11.12 -10.45
CA PRO A 150 -1.11 10.90 -11.45
C PRO A 150 -1.53 9.83 -12.45
N LYS A 151 -0.97 9.89 -13.65
CA LYS A 151 -1.16 8.87 -14.68
C LYS A 151 -0.67 7.51 -14.17
N ASN A 152 -1.41 6.45 -14.44
CA ASN A 152 -1.12 5.10 -13.97
C ASN A 152 -0.60 4.19 -15.11
N LEU A 153 -0.18 2.96 -14.76
CA LEU A 153 0.35 1.97 -15.70
C LEU A 153 -0.62 1.67 -16.85
N VAL A 154 -1.91 1.55 -16.54
CA VAL A 154 -2.95 1.26 -17.54
C VAL A 154 -3.02 2.37 -18.57
N ASP A 155 -2.91 3.64 -18.13
CA ASP A 155 -2.92 4.80 -19.01
C ASP A 155 -1.68 4.84 -19.91
N PHE A 156 -0.48 4.66 -19.34
CA PHE A 156 0.77 4.65 -20.10
C PHE A 156 0.79 3.55 -21.16
N ILE A 157 0.35 2.33 -20.79
CA ILE A 157 0.36 1.18 -21.71
C ILE A 157 -0.66 1.38 -22.84
N LYS A 158 -1.85 1.90 -22.55
CA LYS A 158 -2.85 2.24 -23.58
C LYS A 158 -2.34 3.30 -24.57
N GLU A 159 -1.64 4.30 -24.09
CA GLU A 159 -1.06 5.35 -24.95
C GLU A 159 0.02 4.81 -25.88
N LYS A 160 0.73 3.75 -25.50
CA LYS A 160 1.65 3.03 -26.37
C LYS A 160 0.96 2.18 -27.44
N GLY A 161 -0.36 2.04 -27.34
CA GLY A 161 -1.18 1.28 -28.29
C GLY A 161 -1.45 -0.15 -27.89
N ASP A 162 -0.95 -0.61 -26.75
CA ASP A 162 -1.25 -1.92 -26.18
C ASP A 162 -2.56 -1.91 -25.39
N GLU A 163 -3.07 -3.08 -25.04
CA GLU A 163 -4.28 -3.20 -24.23
C GLU A 163 -3.96 -3.24 -22.74
N ALA A 164 -4.70 -2.46 -21.97
CA ALA A 164 -4.56 -2.50 -20.52
C ALA A 164 -5.91 -2.33 -19.82
N TYR A 165 -6.11 -3.06 -18.73
CA TYR A 165 -7.36 -3.09 -17.97
C TYR A 165 -7.08 -3.07 -16.47
N THR A 166 -7.97 -2.40 -15.73
CA THR A 166 -8.07 -2.52 -14.28
C THR A 166 -9.25 -3.42 -13.94
N ILE A 167 -9.06 -4.40 -13.06
CA ILE A 167 -10.12 -5.28 -12.53
C ILE A 167 -10.17 -5.04 -11.02
N SER A 168 -11.25 -4.44 -10.53
CA SER A 168 -11.40 -4.07 -9.12
C SER A 168 -12.88 -3.87 -8.78
N PRO A 169 -13.35 -4.28 -7.60
CA PRO A 169 -14.74 -4.01 -7.18
C PRO A 169 -14.97 -2.54 -6.79
N TYR A 170 -13.92 -1.77 -6.55
CA TYR A 170 -14.03 -0.42 -5.96
C TYR A 170 -13.79 0.72 -6.95
N LEU A 171 -12.81 0.61 -7.84
CA LEU A 171 -12.40 1.71 -8.73
C LEU A 171 -13.44 1.97 -9.83
N GLU A 172 -13.83 3.22 -10.06
CA GLU A 172 -14.93 3.60 -10.97
C GLU A 172 -14.75 3.06 -12.39
N ASN A 173 -13.60 3.23 -12.98
CA ASN A 173 -13.31 2.83 -14.37
C ASN A 173 -12.78 1.40 -14.51
N ALA A 174 -12.95 0.56 -13.47
CA ALA A 174 -12.52 -0.82 -13.48
C ALA A 174 -13.60 -1.79 -13.97
N VAL A 175 -13.17 -2.90 -14.52
CA VAL A 175 -14.01 -4.08 -14.71
C VAL A 175 -14.38 -4.62 -13.33
N LYS A 176 -15.68 -4.62 -13.02
CA LYS A 176 -16.19 -5.05 -11.71
C LYS A 176 -16.28 -6.56 -11.60
N TYR A 177 -16.10 -7.06 -10.40
CA TYR A 177 -16.35 -8.45 -10.04
C TYR A 177 -17.04 -8.54 -8.67
N THR A 178 -17.70 -9.65 -8.38
CA THR A 178 -18.52 -9.85 -7.18
C THR A 178 -17.83 -10.69 -6.09
N ASP A 179 -17.01 -11.65 -6.50
CA ASP A 179 -16.32 -12.60 -5.62
C ASP A 179 -15.04 -13.11 -6.29
N LEU A 180 -14.27 -13.95 -5.58
CA LEU A 180 -12.99 -14.46 -6.06
C LEU A 180 -13.11 -15.29 -7.35
N ASN A 181 -14.16 -16.10 -7.51
CA ASN A 181 -14.37 -16.87 -8.73
C ASN A 181 -14.64 -15.94 -9.92
N ASN A 182 -15.54 -14.99 -9.73
CA ASN A 182 -15.88 -14.00 -10.74
C ASN A 182 -14.68 -13.10 -11.09
N MET A 183 -13.77 -12.80 -10.14
CA MET A 183 -12.51 -12.12 -10.43
C MET A 183 -11.68 -12.89 -11.48
N PHE A 184 -11.49 -14.20 -11.30
CA PHE A 184 -10.76 -15.03 -12.25
C PHE A 184 -11.48 -15.18 -13.59
N GLU A 185 -12.81 -15.21 -13.61
CA GLU A 185 -13.60 -15.16 -14.85
C GLU A 185 -13.34 -13.86 -15.61
N LYS A 186 -13.31 -12.72 -14.93
CA LYS A 186 -13.01 -11.42 -15.55
C LYS A 186 -11.58 -11.33 -16.08
N ILE A 187 -10.61 -11.93 -15.40
CA ILE A 187 -9.25 -12.07 -15.92
C ILE A 187 -9.27 -12.87 -17.22
N LYS A 188 -9.91 -14.05 -17.21
CA LYS A 188 -10.02 -14.92 -18.38
C LYS A 188 -10.70 -14.23 -19.56
N GLU A 189 -11.85 -13.56 -19.34
CA GLU A 189 -12.56 -12.79 -20.37
C GLU A 189 -11.63 -11.79 -21.08
N LYS A 190 -10.75 -11.10 -20.34
CA LYS A 190 -9.82 -10.13 -20.93
C LYS A 190 -8.65 -10.79 -21.66
N LEU A 191 -8.15 -11.91 -21.15
CA LEU A 191 -7.08 -12.67 -21.81
C LEU A 191 -7.56 -13.30 -23.15
N GLU A 192 -8.81 -13.73 -23.24
CA GLU A 192 -9.41 -14.35 -24.44
C GLU A 192 -9.69 -13.38 -25.59
N ILE A 193 -9.60 -12.05 -25.39
CA ILE A 193 -9.73 -11.07 -26.47
C ILE A 193 -8.57 -11.30 -27.47
N LYS A 194 -8.91 -11.73 -28.70
CA LYS A 194 -7.91 -12.03 -29.73
C LYS A 194 -7.53 -10.77 -30.50
N ASN A 195 -6.26 -10.41 -30.47
CA ASN A 195 -5.61 -9.39 -31.29
C ASN A 195 -4.09 -9.54 -31.22
N ASP A 196 -3.35 -8.71 -31.93
CA ASP A 196 -1.88 -8.78 -31.99
C ASP A 196 -1.17 -7.93 -30.91
N LYS A 197 -1.93 -7.23 -30.07
CA LYS A 197 -1.40 -6.35 -29.04
C LYS A 197 -0.95 -7.14 -27.80
N LYS A 198 0.04 -6.61 -27.09
CA LYS A 198 0.32 -7.04 -25.71
C LYS A 198 -0.85 -6.62 -24.81
N LYS A 199 -1.01 -7.31 -23.67
CA LYS A 199 -2.03 -6.98 -22.66
C LYS A 199 -1.45 -6.86 -21.28
N PHE A 200 -1.92 -5.86 -20.56
CA PHE A 200 -1.67 -5.69 -19.14
C PHE A 200 -2.98 -5.69 -18.36
N LEU A 201 -3.05 -6.49 -17.30
CA LEU A 201 -4.18 -6.49 -16.36
C LEU A 201 -3.66 -6.16 -14.96
N TYR A 202 -4.12 -5.05 -14.38
CA TYR A 202 -3.99 -4.80 -12.95
C TYR A 202 -5.24 -5.30 -12.24
N VAL A 203 -5.06 -6.21 -11.28
CA VAL A 203 -6.15 -6.85 -10.53
C VAL A 203 -5.95 -6.59 -9.06
N TYR A 204 -6.94 -5.99 -8.40
CA TYR A 204 -6.94 -5.74 -6.97
C TYR A 204 -8.00 -6.57 -6.25
N ASN A 205 -7.64 -7.24 -5.17
CA ASN A 205 -8.53 -7.99 -4.30
C ASN A 205 -8.26 -7.62 -2.84
N SER A 206 -9.30 -7.17 -2.12
CA SER A 206 -9.22 -6.63 -0.75
C SER A 206 -9.06 -7.67 0.35
N GLU A 207 -8.90 -8.94 0.02
CA GLU A 207 -8.68 -10.00 1.00
C GLU A 207 -7.27 -10.57 0.87
N PRO A 208 -6.64 -10.95 1.97
CA PRO A 208 -7.20 -11.20 3.32
C PRO A 208 -7.31 -9.97 4.24
N ASP A 209 -6.90 -8.77 3.83
CA ASP A 209 -6.89 -7.54 4.64
C ASP A 209 -8.24 -7.28 5.34
N SER A 210 -9.34 -7.25 4.58
CA SER A 210 -10.68 -6.99 5.13
C SER A 210 -11.08 -7.98 6.23
N SER A 211 -10.72 -9.25 6.08
CA SER A 211 -10.96 -10.28 7.09
C SER A 211 -10.05 -10.11 8.31
N MET A 212 -8.79 -9.69 8.09
CA MET A 212 -7.85 -9.45 9.18
C MET A 212 -8.22 -8.25 10.03
N HIS A 213 -8.64 -7.15 9.42
CA HIS A 213 -9.17 -6.00 10.14
C HIS A 213 -10.34 -6.36 11.05
N ARG A 214 -11.23 -7.24 10.59
CA ARG A 214 -12.43 -7.64 11.33
C ARG A 214 -12.16 -8.68 12.41
N TRP A 215 -11.34 -9.68 12.14
CA TRP A 215 -11.21 -10.88 12.96
C TRP A 215 -9.81 -11.09 13.57
N GLY A 216 -8.83 -10.29 13.14
CA GLY A 216 -7.42 -10.44 13.52
C GLY A 216 -6.62 -11.25 12.49
N SER A 217 -5.32 -10.95 12.38
CA SER A 217 -4.41 -11.61 11.43
C SER A 217 -4.18 -13.10 11.74
N ASP A 218 -4.43 -13.53 12.97
CA ASP A 218 -4.25 -14.91 13.43
C ASP A 218 -5.56 -15.73 13.43
N SER A 219 -6.67 -15.11 12.97
CA SER A 219 -8.00 -15.74 12.99
C SER A 219 -8.10 -16.86 11.93
N GLU A 220 -8.96 -17.84 12.19
CA GLU A 220 -9.28 -18.89 11.20
C GLU A 220 -9.90 -18.31 9.93
N GLN A 221 -10.67 -17.22 10.05
CA GLN A 221 -11.24 -16.50 8.91
C GLN A 221 -10.15 -15.93 7.99
N ALA A 222 -9.12 -15.28 8.56
CA ALA A 222 -7.99 -14.76 7.79
C ALA A 222 -7.20 -15.90 7.12
N LYS A 223 -6.88 -16.96 7.86
CA LYS A 223 -6.19 -18.15 7.33
C LYS A 223 -6.96 -18.76 6.16
N GLN A 224 -8.27 -18.93 6.30
CA GLN A 224 -9.11 -19.48 5.25
C GLN A 224 -9.08 -18.64 3.98
N LYS A 225 -9.04 -17.31 4.10
CA LYS A 225 -8.90 -16.41 2.95
C LYS A 225 -7.57 -16.58 2.23
N ILE A 226 -6.48 -16.82 2.97
CA ILE A 226 -5.16 -17.08 2.38
C ILE A 226 -5.15 -18.43 1.64
N LEU A 227 -5.65 -19.48 2.26
CA LEU A 227 -5.77 -20.82 1.65
C LEU A 227 -6.63 -20.79 0.38
N GLU A 228 -7.79 -20.14 0.44
CA GLU A 228 -8.68 -19.99 -0.69
C GLU A 228 -8.00 -19.34 -1.91
N ARG A 229 -7.19 -18.31 -1.70
CA ARG A 229 -6.47 -17.62 -2.78
C ARG A 229 -5.37 -18.48 -3.37
N ASN A 230 -4.62 -19.17 -2.51
CA ASN A 230 -3.60 -20.13 -2.94
C ASN A 230 -4.21 -21.22 -3.85
N ASP A 231 -5.33 -21.81 -3.43
CA ASP A 231 -5.97 -22.93 -4.15
C ASP A 231 -6.67 -22.46 -5.43
N LYS A 232 -7.37 -21.33 -5.38
CA LYS A 232 -8.05 -20.77 -6.56
C LYS A 232 -7.08 -20.29 -7.63
N LEU A 233 -5.96 -19.68 -7.23
CA LEU A 233 -4.93 -19.31 -8.19
C LEU A 233 -4.29 -20.56 -8.84
N LYS A 234 -4.04 -21.60 -8.05
CA LYS A 234 -3.56 -22.88 -8.58
C LYS A 234 -4.54 -23.46 -9.58
N GLU A 235 -5.84 -23.53 -9.22
CA GLU A 235 -6.91 -24.02 -10.10
C GLU A 235 -6.96 -23.21 -11.41
N PHE A 236 -6.90 -21.89 -11.32
CA PHE A 236 -6.89 -21.01 -12.48
C PHE A 236 -5.66 -21.25 -13.37
N TYR A 237 -4.48 -21.34 -12.79
CA TYR A 237 -3.22 -21.55 -13.50
C TYR A 237 -3.18 -22.92 -14.20
N ASP A 238 -3.65 -23.98 -13.53
CA ASP A 238 -3.67 -25.33 -14.08
C ASP A 238 -4.66 -25.46 -15.26
N LYS A 239 -5.80 -24.74 -15.20
CA LYS A 239 -6.83 -24.75 -16.26
C LYS A 239 -6.46 -23.86 -17.46
N ASN A 240 -5.73 -22.78 -17.23
CA ASN A 240 -5.37 -21.81 -18.27
C ASN A 240 -3.91 -21.97 -18.65
N GLN A 241 -3.61 -23.02 -19.40
CA GLN A 241 -2.24 -23.39 -19.83
C GLN A 241 -1.70 -22.52 -20.97
N ASP A 242 -1.94 -21.22 -20.92
CA ASP A 242 -1.43 -20.28 -21.91
C ASP A 242 0.05 -19.95 -21.65
N LYS A 243 0.92 -20.27 -22.61
CA LYS A 243 2.37 -19.99 -22.53
C LYS A 243 2.69 -18.50 -22.70
N ASP A 244 1.76 -17.75 -23.24
CA ASP A 244 1.94 -16.33 -23.56
C ASP A 244 1.52 -15.45 -22.37
N THR A 245 1.08 -16.02 -21.25
CA THR A 245 0.62 -15.29 -20.07
C THR A 245 1.57 -15.47 -18.88
N MET A 246 2.01 -14.35 -18.33
CA MET A 246 2.70 -14.28 -17.05
C MET A 246 1.77 -13.67 -15.99
N ILE A 247 1.71 -14.29 -14.81
CA ILE A 247 0.97 -13.75 -13.67
C ILE A 247 1.99 -13.38 -12.59
N ILE A 248 1.97 -12.12 -12.18
CA ILE A 248 2.77 -11.56 -11.11
C ILE A 248 1.84 -11.32 -9.93
N ILE A 249 2.15 -11.85 -8.76
CA ILE A 249 1.37 -11.64 -7.54
C ILE A 249 2.23 -10.91 -6.53
N VAL A 250 1.66 -9.85 -5.96
CA VAL A 250 2.23 -9.06 -4.87
C VAL A 250 1.17 -8.82 -3.79
N ALA A 251 1.63 -8.37 -2.63
CA ALA A 251 0.78 -7.70 -1.64
C ALA A 251 1.18 -6.22 -1.55
N ASP A 252 0.34 -5.41 -0.99
CA ASP A 252 0.66 -4.01 -0.66
C ASP A 252 1.33 -3.90 0.71
N HIS A 253 0.99 -4.76 1.67
CA HIS A 253 1.57 -4.86 3.01
C HIS A 253 1.23 -6.22 3.65
N GLY A 254 1.71 -6.42 4.86
CA GLY A 254 1.23 -7.47 5.74
C GLY A 254 0.45 -6.89 6.92
N HIS A 255 0.20 -7.70 7.97
CA HIS A 255 -0.74 -7.36 9.04
C HIS A 255 -0.28 -7.86 10.40
N LEU A 256 -0.69 -7.17 11.49
CA LEU A 256 -0.52 -7.67 12.86
C LEU A 256 -1.69 -7.26 13.77
N ASN A 257 -1.96 -8.09 14.77
CA ASN A 257 -2.89 -7.76 15.85
C ASN A 257 -2.30 -6.62 16.69
N SER A 258 -3.09 -5.59 16.99
CA SER A 258 -2.58 -4.37 17.61
C SER A 258 -3.05 -4.13 19.02
N ASP A 259 -2.17 -3.53 19.80
CA ASP A 259 -2.44 -3.01 21.14
C ASP A 259 -2.47 -1.48 21.06
N TYR A 260 -3.63 -0.89 21.43
CA TYR A 260 -3.90 0.51 21.16
C TYR A 260 -3.56 1.46 22.30
N ILE A 261 -2.89 2.54 21.94
CA ILE A 261 -2.64 3.74 22.74
C ILE A 261 -3.70 4.77 22.35
N LYS A 262 -4.64 5.05 23.22
CA LYS A 262 -5.71 6.04 22.96
C LYS A 262 -5.20 7.42 23.36
N ILE A 263 -5.16 8.39 22.44
CA ILE A 263 -4.68 9.76 22.72
C ILE A 263 -5.42 10.38 23.89
N LYS A 264 -6.72 10.18 23.99
CA LYS A 264 -7.56 10.70 25.11
C LYS A 264 -7.21 10.15 26.51
N ASP A 265 -6.43 9.08 26.60
CA ASP A 265 -5.92 8.58 27.89
C ASP A 265 -4.64 9.34 28.34
N TYR A 266 -4.12 10.27 27.52
CA TYR A 266 -2.94 11.10 27.74
C TYR A 266 -3.29 12.58 27.56
N PRO A 267 -3.96 13.23 28.54
CA PRO A 267 -4.48 14.59 28.41
C PRO A 267 -3.42 15.67 28.12
N ASP A 268 -2.20 15.46 28.58
CA ASP A 268 -1.06 16.34 28.28
C ASP A 268 -0.62 16.24 26.81
N ILE A 269 -0.56 15.03 26.25
CA ILE A 269 -0.32 14.83 24.81
C ILE A 269 -1.45 15.46 24.02
N GLU A 270 -2.72 15.18 24.38
CA GLU A 270 -3.90 15.74 23.72
C GLU A 270 -3.86 17.28 23.68
N ALA A 271 -3.49 17.92 24.80
CA ALA A 271 -3.43 19.38 24.92
C ALA A 271 -2.35 20.05 24.05
N TYR A 272 -1.42 19.28 23.50
CA TYR A 272 -0.37 19.81 22.60
C TYR A 272 -0.73 19.65 21.12
N LEU A 273 -1.80 18.94 20.78
CA LEU A 273 -2.20 18.70 19.39
C LEU A 273 -3.05 19.85 18.84
N ASP A 274 -2.65 20.41 17.67
CA ASP A 274 -3.44 21.36 16.90
C ASP A 274 -4.57 20.67 16.09
N LYS A 275 -4.31 19.45 15.65
CA LYS A 275 -5.24 18.60 14.89
C LYS A 275 -5.23 17.17 15.46
N ASP A 276 -6.27 16.39 15.14
CA ASP A 276 -6.21 14.93 15.37
C ASP A 276 -5.02 14.30 14.62
N ILE A 277 -4.57 13.15 15.08
CA ILE A 277 -3.50 12.40 14.40
C ILE A 277 -3.98 11.91 13.03
N TYR A 278 -3.05 11.74 12.08
CA TYR A 278 -3.37 11.32 10.73
C TYR A 278 -2.22 10.50 10.11
N ILE A 279 -2.30 10.14 8.87
CA ILE A 279 -1.52 9.16 8.11
C ILE A 279 -2.01 7.77 8.48
N GLU A 280 -1.44 7.10 9.47
CA GLU A 280 -1.81 5.76 9.92
C GLU A 280 -1.69 5.60 11.43
N SER A 281 -2.45 4.70 12.02
CA SER A 281 -2.39 4.40 13.46
C SER A 281 -1.02 3.86 13.90
N ARG A 282 -0.28 3.20 13.01
CA ARG A 282 1.05 2.63 13.26
C ARG A 282 2.20 3.60 13.03
N CYS A 283 1.95 4.67 12.28
CA CYS A 283 2.88 5.75 12.04
C CYS A 283 2.17 7.11 11.99
N PRO A 284 1.53 7.51 13.12
CA PRO A 284 0.78 8.76 13.14
C PRO A 284 1.65 9.98 12.91
N MET A 285 1.09 10.92 12.15
CA MET A 285 1.60 12.28 12.01
C MET A 285 0.92 13.18 13.04
N PHE A 286 1.70 14.04 13.68
CA PHE A 286 1.25 14.99 14.69
C PHE A 286 1.44 16.41 14.19
N LYS A 287 0.39 17.22 14.29
CA LYS A 287 0.45 18.66 14.11
C LYS A 287 0.29 19.31 15.48
N ILE A 288 1.27 20.11 15.86
CA ILE A 288 1.41 20.61 17.24
C ILE A 288 0.97 22.07 17.33
N VAL A 289 0.35 22.43 18.45
CA VAL A 289 0.04 23.82 18.78
C VAL A 289 1.34 24.63 18.79
N PRO A 290 1.41 25.76 18.05
CA PRO A 290 2.62 26.55 17.94
C PRO A 290 3.24 26.89 19.31
N GLY A 291 4.55 26.64 19.46
CA GLY A 291 5.31 26.85 20.70
C GLY A 291 5.23 25.71 21.72
N LYS A 292 4.57 24.60 21.37
CA LYS A 292 4.48 23.39 22.20
C LYS A 292 5.36 22.24 21.71
N GLU A 293 6.14 22.43 20.66
CA GLU A 293 6.86 21.36 19.96
C GLU A 293 7.88 20.67 20.88
N GLU A 294 8.66 21.44 21.65
CA GLU A 294 9.69 20.87 22.53
C GLU A 294 9.08 20.13 23.72
N ILE A 295 8.02 20.67 24.33
CA ILE A 295 7.34 19.98 25.44
C ILE A 295 6.62 18.72 24.95
N PHE A 296 6.00 18.76 23.78
CA PHE A 296 5.41 17.58 23.16
C PHE A 296 6.45 16.48 22.96
N LYS A 297 7.59 16.81 22.35
CA LYS A 297 8.69 15.88 22.10
C LYS A 297 9.16 15.19 23.37
N ASN A 298 9.42 15.97 24.45
CA ASN A 298 9.88 15.44 25.73
C ASN A 298 8.84 14.55 26.39
N THR A 299 7.56 14.94 26.35
CA THR A 299 6.44 14.17 26.91
C THR A 299 6.21 12.88 26.10
N PHE A 300 6.25 12.97 24.77
CA PHE A 300 6.13 11.81 23.88
C PHE A 300 7.24 10.79 24.14
N GLU A 301 8.49 11.23 24.23
CA GLU A 301 9.63 10.35 24.49
C GLU A 301 9.52 9.68 25.87
N ALA A 302 9.03 10.39 26.88
CA ALA A 302 8.83 9.83 28.22
C ALA A 302 7.74 8.72 28.24
N TYR A 303 6.66 8.85 27.47
CA TYR A 303 5.58 7.85 27.43
C TYR A 303 5.81 6.75 26.40
N PHE A 304 6.34 7.07 25.24
CA PHE A 304 6.29 6.19 24.06
C PHE A 304 7.67 5.93 23.44
N GLY A 305 8.73 6.52 23.97
CA GLY A 305 10.09 6.41 23.43
C GLY A 305 10.62 4.98 23.35
N ASP A 306 10.13 4.05 24.19
CA ASP A 306 10.50 2.64 24.11
C ASP A 306 9.87 1.92 22.89
N TYR A 307 8.74 2.43 22.39
CA TYR A 307 7.97 1.80 21.31
C TYR A 307 8.12 2.48 19.97
N PHE A 308 8.41 3.79 19.96
CA PHE A 308 8.42 4.60 18.74
C PHE A 308 9.67 5.47 18.63
N TYR A 309 10.13 5.64 17.40
CA TYR A 309 10.97 6.78 17.02
C TYR A 309 10.05 7.97 16.78
N LEU A 310 10.39 9.14 17.29
CA LEU A 310 9.72 10.39 16.96
C LEU A 310 10.61 11.18 16.00
N LEU A 311 10.19 11.30 14.75
CA LEU A 311 10.90 12.01 13.69
C LEU A 311 10.31 13.42 13.53
N SER A 312 11.16 14.45 13.48
CA SER A 312 10.74 15.78 13.05
C SER A 312 10.43 15.81 11.55
N LYS A 313 9.76 16.85 11.10
CA LYS A 313 9.52 17.08 9.66
C LYS A 313 10.83 17.12 8.87
N GLU A 314 11.88 17.74 9.42
CA GLU A 314 13.21 17.79 8.84
C GLU A 314 13.83 16.40 8.73
N ASP A 315 13.72 15.58 9.77
CA ASP A 315 14.18 14.17 9.74
C ASP A 315 13.47 13.37 8.65
N ILE A 316 12.15 13.52 8.52
CA ILE A 316 11.32 12.83 7.50
C ILE A 316 11.82 13.17 6.11
N LEU A 317 12.04 14.44 5.82
CA LEU A 317 12.51 14.93 4.52
C LEU A 317 13.96 14.50 4.26
N GLN A 318 14.85 14.67 5.23
CA GLN A 318 16.27 14.33 5.10
C GLN A 318 16.50 12.82 4.92
N LYS A 319 15.72 12.00 5.62
CA LYS A 319 15.81 10.54 5.54
C LYS A 319 14.99 9.95 4.39
N GLN A 320 14.29 10.79 3.64
CA GLN A 320 13.43 10.36 2.52
C GLN A 320 12.44 9.25 2.91
N ILE A 321 11.78 9.40 4.06
CA ILE A 321 10.89 8.38 4.63
C ILE A 321 9.78 7.97 3.65
N PHE A 322 9.27 8.89 2.84
CA PHE A 322 8.26 8.66 1.81
C PHE A 322 8.86 8.41 0.41
N GLY A 323 10.11 7.96 0.36
CA GLY A 323 10.87 7.73 -0.86
C GLY A 323 11.61 8.96 -1.38
N ASP A 324 12.52 8.73 -2.32
CA ASP A 324 13.23 9.77 -3.03
C ASP A 324 12.42 10.27 -4.24
N VAL A 325 12.70 11.48 -4.68
CA VAL A 325 12.07 12.09 -5.86
C VAL A 325 12.92 11.82 -7.10
N LYS A 326 12.37 11.12 -8.09
CA LYS A 326 13.00 10.88 -9.39
C LYS A 326 12.21 11.52 -10.55
N TYR A 327 10.90 11.71 -10.36
CA TYR A 327 10.03 12.38 -11.32
C TYR A 327 9.76 13.82 -10.88
N LYS A 328 8.77 14.04 -10.05
CA LYS A 328 8.35 15.34 -9.52
C LYS A 328 7.77 15.16 -8.12
N GLU A 329 8.28 15.93 -7.16
CA GLU A 329 7.67 15.99 -5.84
C GLU A 329 6.23 16.51 -5.95
N ASN A 330 5.28 15.86 -5.26
CA ASN A 330 3.90 16.30 -5.23
C ASN A 330 3.79 17.65 -4.52
N GLU A 331 3.02 18.58 -5.10
CA GLU A 331 2.90 19.95 -4.61
C GLU A 331 2.28 20.04 -3.21
N LEU A 332 1.46 19.05 -2.82
CA LEU A 332 0.88 18.98 -1.49
C LEU A 332 1.77 18.25 -0.47
N PHE A 333 2.78 17.48 -0.92
CA PHE A 333 3.56 16.60 -0.06
C PHE A 333 4.08 17.32 1.19
N ARG A 334 4.91 18.34 1.02
CA ARG A 334 5.53 19.05 2.16
C ARG A 334 4.52 19.73 3.07
N SER A 335 3.41 20.17 2.51
CA SER A 335 2.36 20.85 3.28
C SER A 335 1.42 19.87 4.00
N SER A 336 1.39 18.61 3.58
CA SER A 336 0.67 17.53 4.26
C SER A 336 1.45 16.94 5.44
N LEU A 337 2.76 17.23 5.56
CA LEU A 337 3.53 16.80 6.72
C LEU A 337 3.24 17.70 7.94
N GLY A 338 3.03 17.06 9.09
CA GLY A 338 2.97 17.71 10.40
C GLY A 338 4.36 18.04 10.96
N ASP A 339 4.40 18.33 12.25
CA ASP A 339 5.63 18.68 12.93
C ASP A 339 6.45 17.44 13.31
N PHE A 340 5.77 16.36 13.68
CA PHE A 340 6.38 15.08 14.04
C PHE A 340 5.62 13.89 13.48
N MET A 341 6.34 12.79 13.29
CA MET A 341 5.80 11.47 12.94
C MET A 341 6.38 10.43 13.89
N ALA A 342 5.52 9.58 14.46
CA ALA A 342 5.98 8.41 15.18
C ALA A 342 6.13 7.22 14.22
N ILE A 343 7.21 6.46 14.35
CA ILE A 343 7.44 5.21 13.61
C ILE A 343 7.79 4.12 14.61
N ASN A 344 7.09 2.99 14.58
CA ASN A 344 7.31 1.92 15.54
C ASN A 344 8.75 1.36 15.51
N LYS A 345 9.30 1.07 16.69
CA LYS A 345 10.61 0.42 16.88
C LYS A 345 10.44 -1.11 16.80
N GLY A 346 11.26 -1.74 15.96
CA GLY A 346 11.26 -3.20 15.84
C GLY A 346 9.91 -3.77 15.43
N ASN A 347 9.54 -4.89 16.04
CA ASN A 347 8.32 -5.63 15.72
C ASN A 347 7.23 -5.47 16.80
N ASN A 348 7.24 -4.37 17.57
CA ASN A 348 6.17 -4.11 18.52
C ASN A 348 4.82 -3.91 17.81
N ASN A 349 3.73 -4.17 18.54
CA ASN A 349 2.37 -4.11 18.00
C ASN A 349 1.57 -2.87 18.46
N LYS A 350 2.22 -1.86 19.04
CA LYS A 350 1.56 -0.64 19.50
C LYS A 350 1.05 0.20 18.33
N ALA A 351 -0.14 0.77 18.49
CA ALA A 351 -0.78 1.64 17.53
C ALA A 351 -1.53 2.77 18.23
N PHE A 352 -1.60 3.94 17.63
CA PHE A 352 -2.37 5.05 18.20
C PHE A 352 -3.81 5.04 17.70
N LEU A 353 -4.74 5.45 18.57
CA LEU A 353 -6.10 5.83 18.19
C LEU A 353 -6.27 7.34 18.43
N GLY A 354 -6.63 8.05 17.37
CA GLY A 354 -7.05 9.43 17.44
C GLY A 354 -8.43 9.61 18.07
N PHE A 355 -8.95 10.83 18.06
CA PHE A 355 -10.19 11.18 18.77
C PHE A 355 -11.42 10.47 18.22
N ASN A 356 -11.45 10.22 16.92
CA ASN A 356 -12.61 9.65 16.22
C ASN A 356 -12.30 8.27 15.60
N ASP A 357 -11.17 7.64 15.97
CA ASP A 357 -10.80 6.34 15.44
C ASP A 357 -11.44 5.21 16.25
N PHE A 358 -11.69 4.09 15.57
CA PHE A 358 -12.19 2.86 16.18
C PHE A 358 -11.12 1.77 16.11
N PRO A 359 -10.96 0.96 17.17
CA PRO A 359 -10.00 -0.13 17.15
C PRO A 359 -10.45 -1.23 16.17
N LEU A 360 -9.51 -1.70 15.37
CA LEU A 360 -9.65 -2.88 14.52
C LEU A 360 -8.94 -4.06 15.19
N ALA A 361 -9.33 -5.29 14.87
CA ALA A 361 -8.71 -6.47 15.47
C ALA A 361 -7.24 -6.63 15.05
N SER A 362 -6.90 -6.19 13.85
CA SER A 362 -5.56 -6.20 13.28
C SER A 362 -5.41 -4.99 12.35
N ILE A 363 -4.20 -4.45 12.21
CA ILE A 363 -3.87 -3.29 11.37
C ILE A 363 -2.48 -3.43 10.75
N HIS A 364 -2.12 -2.43 9.99
CA HIS A 364 -0.86 -2.27 9.25
C HIS A 364 -0.44 -0.79 9.20
N GLY A 365 0.54 -0.44 8.39
CA GLY A 365 0.98 0.95 8.15
C GLY A 365 2.28 1.31 8.84
N GLY A 366 2.90 0.37 9.57
CA GLY A 366 4.13 0.61 10.30
C GLY A 366 5.38 0.10 9.60
N ASN A 367 6.43 -0.12 10.43
CA ASN A 367 7.77 -0.54 10.02
C ASN A 367 8.14 -1.93 10.61
N ALA A 368 7.17 -2.77 11.02
CA ALA A 368 7.45 -4.11 11.49
C ALA A 368 7.64 -5.10 10.33
N ASP A 369 8.46 -6.16 10.53
CA ASP A 369 8.74 -7.16 9.50
C ASP A 369 7.47 -7.75 8.89
N VAL A 370 6.46 -7.98 9.72
CA VAL A 370 5.19 -8.56 9.29
C VAL A 370 4.34 -7.60 8.43
N GLU A 371 4.59 -6.30 8.51
CA GLU A 371 3.91 -5.27 7.73
C GLU A 371 4.63 -4.98 6.42
N VAL A 372 5.97 -4.93 6.48
CA VAL A 372 6.84 -4.39 5.42
C VAL A 372 7.16 -5.43 4.36
N TYR A 373 7.49 -6.68 4.75
CA TYR A 373 7.94 -7.69 3.80
C TYR A 373 6.78 -8.36 3.08
N ILE A 374 6.82 -8.30 1.76
CA ILE A 374 5.77 -8.80 0.87
C ILE A 374 6.34 -9.79 -0.15
N PRO A 375 5.54 -10.75 -0.63
CA PRO A 375 5.99 -11.72 -1.61
C PRO A 375 6.02 -11.13 -3.03
N LEU A 376 7.01 -11.54 -3.80
CA LEU A 376 6.98 -11.49 -5.26
C LEU A 376 6.84 -12.91 -5.78
N ILE A 377 5.65 -13.25 -6.29
CA ILE A 377 5.33 -14.55 -6.84
C ILE A 377 5.15 -14.40 -8.34
N VAL A 378 5.78 -15.27 -9.14
CA VAL A 378 5.69 -15.20 -10.60
C VAL A 378 5.35 -16.57 -11.16
N LEU A 379 4.27 -16.61 -11.95
CA LEU A 379 3.81 -17.79 -12.67
C LEU A 379 4.04 -17.58 -14.15
N THR A 380 4.78 -18.48 -14.76
CA THR A 380 5.04 -18.50 -16.20
C THR A 380 5.28 -19.95 -16.64
N LYS A 381 4.98 -20.27 -17.89
CA LYS A 381 5.20 -21.60 -18.50
C LYS A 381 6.33 -21.60 -19.50
#